data_9dee997ced428d755a2248989e43da5f
#
_entry.id   9dee997ced428d755a2248989e43da5f
#
_cell.length_a   1.000
_cell.length_b   1.000
_cell.length_c   1.000
_cell.angle_alpha   90.00
_cell.angle_beta   90.00
_cell.angle_gamma   90.00
#
_symmetry.space_group_name_H-M   'P 1'
#
loop_
_entity.id
_entity.type
_entity.pdbx_description
1 polymer ?
#
loop_
_entity_poly.entity_id
_entity_poly.type
_entity_poly.pdbx_seq_one_letter_code
_entity_poly.pdbx_strand_id
1 'polypeptide(L)'
;VDLDDLLGRDPVPPHPELIDSCLHDKVVMVTGAGGSIGSELCRQIMASAPREIILLDISEFALYNIEQELKALCHEGNYRFPVVTLLGSVRDERRLEALYKTFNVQTVYHAAAYKHVPLVEYNVAEGVANNVEGTWSAARAAERAGVETFVLVSTDKAVRPANIMGASKRFAELIVQGLAQRDTPTRFCIVRFGNVLGSSGSVVPLFREQIECGGPVTVTHPDVSRYFMSITEAAQLVLQTGAMGTGGDVFVLDMGEPVRIVDLARRMIRLSGYELEGDALASDHIDIEFIGLRPGEKLHEELLLGTSVAGTGHPMIMRAEEDSLDFDVLEVATAALIEACAKLDCDAITKILRNYVSGFDAHEIRHDFVWLKQGRVGKRARQVAQAENVSILPVNTGQSVPKT
;
A
#
# COMPACT_ATOMS: atom_id res chain seq x y z
N VAL A 1 -13.46 16.24 -12.72
CA VAL A 1 -14.28 15.10 -12.23
C VAL A 1 -13.92 14.90 -10.79
N ASP A 2 -14.89 15.09 -9.89
CA ASP A 2 -14.70 14.78 -8.47
C ASP A 2 -14.57 13.24 -8.33
N LEU A 3 -13.56 12.80 -7.58
CA LEU A 3 -13.29 11.36 -7.44
C LEU A 3 -14.40 10.68 -6.63
N ASP A 4 -15.02 11.39 -5.70
CA ASP A 4 -16.11 10.87 -4.87
C ASP A 4 -17.38 10.62 -5.67
N ASP A 5 -17.63 11.40 -6.73
CA ASP A 5 -18.74 11.18 -7.68
C ASP A 5 -18.61 9.83 -8.42
N LEU A 6 -17.38 9.28 -8.52
CA LEU A 6 -17.15 7.98 -9.16
C LEU A 6 -17.65 6.80 -8.31
N LEU A 7 -17.72 6.95 -6.99
CA LEU A 7 -18.13 5.88 -6.06
C LEU A 7 -19.64 5.81 -5.85
N GLY A 8 -20.35 6.93 -5.93
CA GLY A 8 -21.81 7.01 -5.79
C GLY A 8 -22.33 6.58 -4.42
N ARG A 9 -21.54 6.77 -3.36
CA ARG A 9 -21.93 6.52 -1.97
C ARG A 9 -21.53 7.68 -1.08
N ASP A 10 -22.31 7.92 -0.02
CA ASP A 10 -22.01 8.96 0.96
C ASP A 10 -20.95 8.46 1.96
N PRO A 11 -19.95 9.30 2.31
CA PRO A 11 -18.98 8.98 3.33
C PRO A 11 -19.65 8.82 4.71
N VAL A 12 -19.19 7.85 5.50
CA VAL A 12 -19.68 7.69 6.88
C VAL A 12 -18.93 8.70 7.80
N PRO A 13 -19.65 9.47 8.62
CA PRO A 13 -19.02 10.41 9.52
C PRO A 13 -18.06 9.72 10.52
N PRO A 14 -16.94 10.36 10.87
CA PRO A 14 -16.02 9.82 11.87
C PRO A 14 -16.66 9.73 13.25
N HIS A 15 -16.19 8.78 14.06
CA HIS A 15 -16.48 8.72 15.49
C HIS A 15 -15.38 9.48 16.24
N PRO A 16 -15.63 10.71 16.74
CA PRO A 16 -14.60 11.55 17.35
C PRO A 16 -13.89 10.88 18.52
N GLU A 17 -14.62 10.16 19.37
CA GLU A 17 -14.07 9.47 20.53
C GLU A 17 -13.00 8.42 20.17
N LEU A 18 -13.18 7.70 19.06
CA LEU A 18 -12.21 6.74 18.58
C LEU A 18 -10.95 7.43 18.05
N ILE A 19 -11.10 8.53 17.34
CA ILE A 19 -10.00 9.31 16.80
C ILE A 19 -9.20 9.94 17.95
N ASP A 20 -9.85 10.61 18.87
CA ASP A 20 -9.21 11.36 19.94
C ASP A 20 -8.39 10.48 20.89
N SER A 21 -8.82 9.25 21.13
CA SER A 21 -8.13 8.35 22.06
C SER A 21 -6.68 8.02 21.67
N CYS A 22 -6.36 8.02 20.39
CA CYS A 22 -5.02 7.74 19.86
C CYS A 22 -4.26 8.98 19.37
N LEU A 23 -4.93 10.11 19.22
CA LEU A 23 -4.36 11.30 18.57
C LEU A 23 -4.33 12.53 19.45
N HIS A 24 -5.40 12.80 20.21
CA HIS A 24 -5.50 14.04 21.00
C HIS A 24 -4.44 14.09 22.09
N ASP A 25 -3.67 15.18 22.11
CA ASP A 25 -2.52 15.38 23.01
C ASP A 25 -1.46 14.26 22.99
N LYS A 26 -1.35 13.53 21.86
CA LYS A 26 -0.37 12.47 21.64
C LYS A 26 0.74 12.92 20.71
N VAL A 27 1.93 12.32 20.87
CA VAL A 27 2.99 12.38 19.86
C VAL A 27 2.75 11.25 18.87
N VAL A 28 2.44 11.62 17.64
CA VAL A 28 2.03 10.68 16.58
C VAL A 28 3.08 10.63 15.47
N MET A 29 3.55 9.46 15.12
CA MET A 29 4.44 9.28 13.98
C MET A 29 3.73 8.57 12.83
N VAL A 30 3.92 9.08 11.62
CA VAL A 30 3.51 8.43 10.37
C VAL A 30 4.75 8.06 9.57
N THR A 31 4.92 6.76 9.27
CA THR A 31 5.96 6.29 8.36
C THR A 31 5.39 6.14 6.95
N GLY A 32 6.19 6.42 5.91
CA GLY A 32 5.67 6.54 4.56
C GLY A 32 4.78 7.79 4.42
N ALA A 33 5.13 8.84 5.15
CA ALA A 33 4.33 10.06 5.31
C ALA A 33 4.12 10.82 3.99
N GLY A 34 5.02 10.69 3.03
CA GLY A 34 4.89 11.29 1.70
C GLY A 34 4.05 10.47 0.72
N GLY A 35 3.67 9.23 1.06
CA GLY A 35 2.77 8.40 0.26
C GLY A 35 1.32 8.88 0.29
N SER A 36 0.47 8.35 -0.61
CA SER A 36 -0.94 8.78 -0.72
C SER A 36 -1.72 8.60 0.59
N ILE A 37 -1.61 7.45 1.24
CA ILE A 37 -2.27 7.20 2.54
C ILE A 37 -1.55 7.95 3.66
N GLY A 38 -0.22 7.90 3.70
CA GLY A 38 0.56 8.57 4.75
C GLY A 38 0.33 10.07 4.81
N SER A 39 0.29 10.74 3.65
CA SER A 39 0.03 12.18 3.59
C SER A 39 -1.38 12.54 4.05
N GLU A 40 -2.38 11.74 3.68
CA GLU A 40 -3.74 11.96 4.12
C GLU A 40 -3.92 11.68 5.62
N LEU A 41 -3.26 10.64 6.17
CA LEU A 41 -3.20 10.44 7.61
C LEU A 41 -2.65 11.68 8.33
N CYS A 42 -1.54 12.25 7.82
CA CYS A 42 -0.95 13.45 8.39
C CYS A 42 -1.93 14.64 8.38
N ARG A 43 -2.66 14.88 7.27
CA ARG A 43 -3.68 15.94 7.20
C ARG A 43 -4.78 15.78 8.24
N GLN A 44 -5.30 14.57 8.39
CA GLN A 44 -6.40 14.30 9.31
C GLN A 44 -5.95 14.28 10.78
N ILE A 45 -4.73 13.82 11.09
CA ILE A 45 -4.15 13.87 12.43
C ILE A 45 -4.08 15.32 12.93
N MET A 46 -3.77 16.28 12.06
CA MET A 46 -3.73 17.70 12.44
C MET A 46 -5.04 18.19 13.05
N ALA A 47 -6.18 17.75 12.52
CA ALA A 47 -7.50 18.16 12.99
C ALA A 47 -7.82 17.64 14.40
N SER A 48 -7.09 16.62 14.88
CA SER A 48 -7.30 15.99 16.21
C SER A 48 -6.45 16.61 17.32
N ALA A 49 -5.82 17.76 17.08
CA ALA A 49 -4.96 18.47 18.03
C ALA A 49 -3.91 17.56 18.72
N PRO A 50 -3.01 16.93 17.97
CA PRO A 50 -1.94 16.14 18.55
C PRO A 50 -0.97 17.05 19.31
N ARG A 51 -0.17 16.47 20.19
CA ARG A 51 0.93 17.21 20.84
C ARG A 51 2.04 17.52 19.85
N GLU A 52 2.33 16.57 18.95
CA GLU A 52 3.35 16.67 17.92
C GLU A 52 3.07 15.66 16.82
N ILE A 53 3.35 16.02 15.56
CA ILE A 53 3.31 15.09 14.43
C ILE A 53 4.71 14.89 13.90
N ILE A 54 5.11 13.62 13.73
CA ILE A 54 6.41 13.23 13.18
C ILE A 54 6.20 12.49 11.86
N LEU A 55 6.79 13.00 10.82
CA LEU A 55 6.74 12.46 9.47
C LEU A 55 8.06 11.74 9.14
N LEU A 56 8.00 10.47 8.81
CA LEU A 56 9.18 9.72 8.35
C LEU A 56 8.93 9.20 6.92
N ASP A 57 9.82 9.52 6.02
CA ASP A 57 9.82 8.97 4.65
C ASP A 57 11.25 8.78 4.13
N ILE A 58 11.42 7.85 3.21
CA ILE A 58 12.69 7.64 2.48
C ILE A 58 12.81 8.59 1.29
N SER A 59 11.70 9.08 0.76
CA SER A 59 11.64 10.00 -0.36
C SER A 59 11.75 11.44 0.10
N GLU A 60 12.91 12.08 -0.13
CA GLU A 60 13.13 13.50 0.17
C GLU A 60 12.06 14.38 -0.48
N PHE A 61 11.78 14.15 -1.77
CA PHE A 61 10.80 14.95 -2.52
C PHE A 61 9.39 14.83 -1.95
N ALA A 62 8.93 13.61 -1.66
CA ALA A 62 7.60 13.38 -1.11
C ALA A 62 7.47 13.97 0.31
N LEU A 63 8.52 13.82 1.13
CA LEU A 63 8.57 14.37 2.48
C LEU A 63 8.55 15.91 2.46
N TYR A 64 9.31 16.53 1.58
CA TYR A 64 9.32 17.98 1.39
C TYR A 64 7.93 18.51 1.01
N ASN A 65 7.27 17.86 0.05
CA ASN A 65 5.95 18.30 -0.41
C ASN A 65 4.91 18.28 0.72
N ILE A 66 4.81 17.17 1.46
CA ILE A 66 3.85 17.09 2.58
C ILE A 66 4.22 18.06 3.71
N GLU A 67 5.49 18.28 3.99
CA GLU A 67 5.92 19.28 4.97
C GLU A 67 5.43 20.67 4.62
N GLN A 68 5.61 21.11 3.35
CA GLN A 68 5.16 22.44 2.91
C GLN A 68 3.65 22.58 3.02
N GLU A 69 2.92 21.53 2.62
CA GLU A 69 1.46 21.50 2.72
C GLU A 69 0.98 21.61 4.17
N LEU A 70 1.53 20.80 5.09
CA LEU A 70 1.15 20.85 6.49
C LEU A 70 1.51 22.19 7.16
N LYS A 71 2.63 22.81 6.80
CA LYS A 71 3.00 24.14 7.27
C LYS A 71 1.98 25.20 6.82
N ALA A 72 1.50 25.12 5.57
CA ALA A 72 0.46 26.02 5.08
C ALA A 72 -0.85 25.82 5.85
N LEU A 73 -1.28 24.57 6.04
CA LEU A 73 -2.47 24.23 6.83
C LEU A 73 -2.33 24.67 8.30
N CYS A 74 -1.15 24.54 8.91
CA CYS A 74 -0.89 25.06 10.26
C CYS A 74 -1.11 26.57 10.34
N HIS A 75 -0.64 27.30 9.34
CA HIS A 75 -0.78 28.75 9.28
C HIS A 75 -2.25 29.17 9.10
N GLU A 76 -2.95 28.54 8.18
CA GLU A 76 -4.36 28.81 7.88
C GLU A 76 -5.29 28.45 9.05
N GLY A 77 -5.09 27.26 9.63
CA GLY A 77 -5.89 26.72 10.74
C GLY A 77 -5.47 27.23 12.12
N ASN A 78 -4.43 28.08 12.22
CA ASN A 78 -3.84 28.53 13.47
C ASN A 78 -3.47 27.39 14.44
N TYR A 79 -3.03 26.24 13.89
CA TYR A 79 -2.53 25.12 14.69
C TYR A 79 -1.16 25.45 15.31
N ARG A 80 -0.94 25.04 16.58
CA ARG A 80 0.26 25.43 17.34
C ARG A 80 1.09 24.25 17.85
N PHE A 81 0.98 23.08 17.22
CA PHE A 81 1.82 21.93 17.56
C PHE A 81 2.98 21.78 16.55
N PRO A 82 4.11 21.20 16.98
CA PRO A 82 5.24 20.94 16.10
C PRO A 82 4.91 19.92 15.00
N VAL A 83 5.42 20.15 13.80
CA VAL A 83 5.48 19.21 12.70
C VAL A 83 6.96 18.92 12.41
N VAL A 84 7.40 17.71 12.69
CA VAL A 84 8.79 17.26 12.54
C VAL A 84 8.93 16.34 11.36
N THR A 85 9.83 16.65 10.44
CA THR A 85 10.10 15.85 9.25
C THR A 85 11.45 15.14 9.35
N LEU A 86 11.45 13.82 9.17
CA LEU A 86 12.61 12.97 9.32
C LEU A 86 12.83 12.16 8.04
N LEU A 87 13.95 12.36 7.40
CA LEU A 87 14.35 11.57 6.24
C LEU A 87 15.00 10.26 6.71
N GLY A 88 14.47 9.11 6.27
CA GLY A 88 15.05 7.83 6.63
C GLY A 88 14.26 6.60 6.19
N SER A 89 14.95 5.47 6.24
CA SER A 89 14.37 4.15 5.93
C SER A 89 13.76 3.53 7.19
N VAL A 90 12.63 2.86 7.02
CA VAL A 90 11.97 2.06 8.07
C VAL A 90 12.72 0.74 8.36
N ARG A 91 13.74 0.40 7.57
CA ARG A 91 14.59 -0.79 7.79
C ARG A 91 15.68 -0.57 8.84
N ASP A 92 15.92 0.67 9.25
CA ASP A 92 16.92 1.00 10.28
C ASP A 92 16.29 0.94 11.68
N GLU A 93 16.25 -0.26 12.26
CA GLU A 93 15.66 -0.51 13.58
C GLU A 93 16.29 0.35 14.69
N ARG A 94 17.61 0.51 14.69
CA ARG A 94 18.33 1.29 15.71
C ARG A 94 17.94 2.77 15.65
N ARG A 95 17.85 3.31 14.45
CA ARG A 95 17.43 4.69 14.25
C ARG A 95 15.97 4.89 14.66
N LEU A 96 15.07 3.98 14.27
CA LEU A 96 13.66 4.05 14.65
C LEU A 96 13.48 4.02 16.16
N GLU A 97 14.17 3.11 16.86
CA GLU A 97 14.13 3.05 18.33
C GLU A 97 14.62 4.36 18.97
N ALA A 98 15.71 4.93 18.46
CA ALA A 98 16.22 6.22 18.92
C ALA A 98 15.20 7.35 18.68
N LEU A 99 14.55 7.38 17.52
CA LEU A 99 13.52 8.38 17.20
C LEU A 99 12.31 8.23 18.11
N TYR A 100 11.77 7.03 18.28
CA TYR A 100 10.62 6.80 19.15
C TYR A 100 10.88 7.21 20.60
N LYS A 101 12.06 6.91 21.13
CA LYS A 101 12.46 7.31 22.48
C LYS A 101 12.70 8.82 22.60
N THR A 102 13.39 9.42 21.63
CA THR A 102 13.75 10.85 21.66
C THR A 102 12.50 11.75 21.65
N PHE A 103 11.52 11.41 20.82
CA PHE A 103 10.30 12.16 20.67
C PHE A 103 9.17 11.68 21.60
N ASN A 104 9.39 10.63 22.40
CA ASN A 104 8.36 9.99 23.22
C ASN A 104 7.11 9.63 22.39
N VAL A 105 7.30 8.99 21.25
CA VAL A 105 6.22 8.62 20.33
C VAL A 105 5.23 7.68 21.02
N GLN A 106 3.96 8.03 20.97
CA GLN A 106 2.88 7.25 21.61
C GLN A 106 2.07 6.47 20.60
N THR A 107 1.87 6.99 19.38
CA THR A 107 1.11 6.32 18.34
C THR A 107 1.91 6.29 17.02
N VAL A 108 1.96 5.14 16.38
CA VAL A 108 2.61 4.95 15.08
C VAL A 108 1.60 4.44 14.07
N TYR A 109 1.46 5.14 12.95
CA TYR A 109 0.80 4.65 11.74
C TYR A 109 1.85 4.26 10.72
N HIS A 110 2.01 2.95 10.51
CA HIS A 110 3.03 2.41 9.63
C HIS A 110 2.45 2.20 8.21
N ALA A 111 2.60 3.21 7.35
CA ALA A 111 2.13 3.20 5.96
C ALA A 111 3.27 3.04 4.94
N ALA A 112 4.52 2.93 5.39
CA ALA A 112 5.67 2.71 4.53
C ALA A 112 5.67 1.30 3.93
N ALA A 113 5.47 1.19 2.61
CA ALA A 113 5.52 -0.07 1.88
C ALA A 113 5.67 0.17 0.37
N TYR A 114 6.27 -0.79 -0.34
CA TYR A 114 6.14 -0.87 -1.79
C TYR A 114 4.86 -1.62 -2.15
N LYS A 115 3.99 -0.99 -2.94
CA LYS A 115 2.63 -1.48 -3.23
C LYS A 115 2.37 -1.85 -4.70
N HIS A 116 3.23 -1.41 -5.61
CA HIS A 116 3.04 -1.67 -7.03
C HIS A 116 3.41 -3.11 -7.38
N VAL A 117 2.40 -3.94 -7.62
CA VAL A 117 2.58 -5.38 -7.87
C VAL A 117 3.62 -5.64 -8.96
N PRO A 118 3.55 -5.08 -10.18
CA PRO A 118 4.55 -5.36 -11.21
C PRO A 118 5.96 -4.92 -10.81
N LEU A 119 6.11 -3.78 -10.14
CA LEU A 119 7.44 -3.30 -9.72
C LEU A 119 8.05 -4.22 -8.66
N VAL A 120 7.25 -4.75 -7.74
CA VAL A 120 7.73 -5.71 -6.73
C VAL A 120 8.08 -7.05 -7.37
N GLU A 121 7.29 -7.53 -8.35
CA GLU A 121 7.63 -8.74 -9.11
C GLU A 121 8.96 -8.61 -9.88
N TYR A 122 9.27 -7.41 -10.39
CA TYR A 122 10.55 -7.13 -11.04
C TYR A 122 11.72 -6.89 -10.08
N ASN A 123 11.44 -6.66 -8.79
CA ASN A 123 12.41 -6.33 -7.74
C ASN A 123 12.08 -7.08 -6.44
N VAL A 124 12.04 -8.40 -6.51
CA VAL A 124 11.55 -9.29 -5.43
C VAL A 124 12.31 -9.07 -4.12
N ALA A 125 13.63 -9.10 -4.17
CA ALA A 125 14.46 -8.98 -2.97
C ALA A 125 14.27 -7.62 -2.27
N GLU A 126 14.24 -6.53 -3.02
CA GLU A 126 14.04 -5.18 -2.47
C GLU A 126 12.62 -4.98 -1.98
N GLY A 127 11.62 -5.47 -2.75
CA GLY A 127 10.21 -5.37 -2.37
C GLY A 127 9.90 -6.08 -1.06
N VAL A 128 10.41 -7.31 -0.90
CA VAL A 128 10.25 -8.11 0.32
C VAL A 128 11.04 -7.50 1.49
N ALA A 129 12.28 -7.09 1.27
CA ALA A 129 13.08 -6.45 2.30
C ALA A 129 12.40 -5.18 2.84
N ASN A 130 11.92 -4.31 1.96
CA ASN A 130 11.24 -3.09 2.41
C ASN A 130 9.96 -3.40 3.21
N ASN A 131 9.13 -4.32 2.73
CA ASN A 131 7.83 -4.57 3.35
C ASN A 131 7.93 -5.44 4.62
N VAL A 132 8.83 -6.43 4.63
CA VAL A 132 8.99 -7.37 5.75
C VAL A 132 9.99 -6.85 6.78
N GLU A 133 11.24 -6.58 6.38
CA GLU A 133 12.26 -6.04 7.30
C GLU A 133 11.87 -4.65 7.81
N GLY A 134 11.26 -3.81 6.95
CA GLY A 134 10.76 -2.50 7.36
C GLY A 134 9.68 -2.59 8.43
N THR A 135 8.71 -3.49 8.29
CA THR A 135 7.67 -3.71 9.32
C THR A 135 8.27 -4.35 10.58
N TRP A 136 9.15 -5.34 10.44
CA TRP A 136 9.87 -5.95 11.56
C TRP A 136 10.60 -4.89 12.38
N SER A 137 11.44 -4.09 11.73
CA SER A 137 12.25 -3.06 12.37
C SER A 137 11.39 -1.99 13.05
N ALA A 138 10.33 -1.53 12.37
CA ALA A 138 9.45 -0.52 12.92
C ALA A 138 8.64 -1.02 14.13
N ALA A 139 8.10 -2.23 14.06
CA ALA A 139 7.30 -2.82 15.13
C ALA A 139 8.16 -3.21 16.34
N ARG A 140 9.35 -3.79 16.14
CA ARG A 140 10.31 -4.10 17.22
C ARG A 140 10.83 -2.86 17.91
N ALA A 141 11.15 -1.81 17.15
CA ALA A 141 11.54 -0.53 17.72
C ALA A 141 10.41 0.09 18.57
N ALA A 142 9.16 -0.04 18.12
CA ALA A 142 7.99 0.46 18.84
C ALA A 142 7.81 -0.30 20.16
N GLU A 143 7.90 -1.63 20.16
CA GLU A 143 7.85 -2.46 21.39
C GLU A 143 8.93 -2.02 22.39
N ARG A 144 10.19 -1.91 21.96
CA ARG A 144 11.32 -1.53 22.84
C ARG A 144 11.28 -0.09 23.36
N ALA A 145 10.65 0.79 22.60
CA ALA A 145 10.47 2.19 23.00
C ALA A 145 9.24 2.41 23.86
N GLY A 146 8.36 1.40 24.00
CA GLY A 146 7.13 1.52 24.77
C GLY A 146 6.06 2.37 24.10
N VAL A 147 6.00 2.34 22.74
CA VAL A 147 4.93 2.98 21.97
C VAL A 147 3.58 2.37 22.38
N GLU A 148 2.59 3.22 22.66
CA GLU A 148 1.28 2.75 23.15
C GLU A 148 0.47 2.02 22.07
N THR A 149 0.48 2.54 20.83
CA THR A 149 -0.31 2.01 19.71
C THR A 149 0.50 1.97 18.43
N PHE A 150 0.52 0.81 17.76
CA PHE A 150 1.14 0.63 16.46
C PHE A 150 0.11 0.07 15.48
N VAL A 151 -0.18 0.80 14.40
CA VAL A 151 -1.14 0.41 13.36
C VAL A 151 -0.40 0.12 12.06
N LEU A 152 -0.45 -1.13 11.60
CA LEU A 152 0.07 -1.52 10.28
C LEU A 152 -1.00 -1.28 9.21
N VAL A 153 -0.72 -0.42 8.25
CA VAL A 153 -1.53 -0.29 7.03
C VAL A 153 -1.24 -1.46 6.10
N SER A 154 -2.27 -2.27 5.82
CA SER A 154 -2.19 -3.44 4.93
C SER A 154 -3.14 -3.31 3.73
N THR A 155 -3.43 -4.41 3.06
CA THR A 155 -4.15 -4.44 1.78
C THR A 155 -5.00 -5.70 1.63
N ASP A 156 -6.03 -5.65 0.79
CA ASP A 156 -6.80 -6.79 0.29
C ASP A 156 -5.92 -7.85 -0.38
N LYS A 157 -4.80 -7.44 -0.99
CA LYS A 157 -3.86 -8.35 -1.69
C LYS A 157 -3.06 -9.26 -0.76
N ALA A 158 -3.12 -9.03 0.57
CA ALA A 158 -2.60 -9.94 1.59
C ALA A 158 -3.50 -11.17 1.80
N VAL A 159 -4.74 -11.14 1.29
CA VAL A 159 -5.71 -12.26 1.35
C VAL A 159 -5.43 -13.23 0.21
N ARG A 160 -5.09 -14.50 0.50
CA ARG A 160 -4.68 -15.51 -0.49
C ARG A 160 -3.79 -14.91 -1.59
N PRO A 161 -2.59 -14.45 -1.25
CA PRO A 161 -1.77 -13.66 -2.18
C PRO A 161 -1.44 -14.45 -3.44
N ALA A 162 -1.64 -13.83 -4.60
CA ALA A 162 -1.24 -14.37 -5.90
C ALA A 162 0.09 -13.79 -6.41
N ASN A 163 0.72 -12.92 -5.61
CA ASN A 163 1.94 -12.19 -5.99
C ASN A 163 2.83 -11.94 -4.76
N ILE A 164 4.10 -11.61 -5.03
CA ILE A 164 5.12 -11.37 -4.00
C ILE A 164 4.76 -10.16 -3.11
N MET A 165 4.21 -9.10 -3.71
CA MET A 165 3.81 -7.91 -2.93
C MET A 165 2.75 -8.28 -1.88
N GLY A 166 1.69 -8.98 -2.26
CA GLY A 166 0.66 -9.46 -1.35
C GLY A 166 1.21 -10.41 -0.29
N ALA A 167 2.07 -11.36 -0.70
CA ALA A 167 2.72 -12.30 0.23
C ALA A 167 3.63 -11.58 1.23
N SER A 168 4.40 -10.58 0.81
CA SER A 168 5.22 -9.76 1.70
C SER A 168 4.37 -8.97 2.72
N LYS A 169 3.22 -8.45 2.30
CA LYS A 169 2.28 -7.76 3.20
C LYS A 169 1.63 -8.72 4.18
N ARG A 170 1.22 -9.92 3.74
CA ARG A 170 0.70 -10.95 4.66
C ARG A 170 1.76 -11.40 5.67
N PHE A 171 3.00 -11.56 5.25
CA PHE A 171 4.09 -11.89 6.18
C PHE A 171 4.33 -10.76 7.20
N ALA A 172 4.23 -9.49 6.78
CA ALA A 172 4.28 -8.33 7.67
C ALA A 172 3.14 -8.33 8.71
N GLU A 173 1.92 -8.75 8.30
CA GLU A 173 0.80 -8.91 9.23
C GLU A 173 1.08 -10.02 10.27
N LEU A 174 1.64 -11.16 9.84
CA LEU A 174 2.03 -12.24 10.75
C LEU A 174 3.06 -11.77 11.80
N ILE A 175 4.02 -10.93 11.40
CA ILE A 175 4.98 -10.31 12.33
C ILE A 175 4.26 -9.50 13.40
N VAL A 176 3.33 -8.65 13.01
CA VAL A 176 2.59 -7.79 13.93
C VAL A 176 1.70 -8.61 14.85
N GLN A 177 1.03 -9.66 14.32
CA GLN A 177 0.25 -10.61 15.13
C GLN A 177 1.12 -11.37 16.13
N GLY A 178 2.31 -11.85 15.71
CA GLY A 178 3.25 -12.55 16.60
C GLY A 178 3.80 -11.67 17.71
N LEU A 179 4.11 -10.41 17.42
CA LEU A 179 4.51 -9.44 18.45
C LEU A 179 3.39 -9.17 19.47
N ALA A 180 2.14 -9.11 19.01
CA ALA A 180 1.00 -8.91 19.87
C ALA A 180 0.73 -10.09 20.85
N GLN A 181 1.25 -11.31 20.57
CA GLN A 181 1.13 -12.46 21.46
C GLN A 181 2.11 -12.38 22.65
N ARG A 182 3.07 -11.49 22.60
CA ARG A 182 4.06 -11.30 23.67
C ARG A 182 3.47 -10.44 24.77
N ASP A 183 4.10 -10.50 25.95
CA ASP A 183 3.86 -9.53 27.02
C ASP A 183 4.52 -8.20 26.63
N THR A 184 3.75 -7.34 25.96
CA THR A 184 4.20 -6.06 25.39
C THR A 184 3.29 -4.93 25.80
N PRO A 185 3.84 -3.75 26.12
CA PRO A 185 3.01 -2.56 26.39
C PRO A 185 2.38 -1.98 25.12
N THR A 186 2.85 -2.40 23.93
CA THR A 186 2.39 -1.86 22.65
C THR A 186 1.17 -2.62 22.14
N ARG A 187 0.08 -1.88 21.92
CA ARG A 187 -1.11 -2.40 21.24
C ARG A 187 -0.87 -2.42 19.73
N PHE A 188 -0.72 -3.60 19.17
CA PHE A 188 -0.52 -3.82 17.76
C PHE A 188 -1.85 -4.06 17.05
N CYS A 189 -2.11 -3.33 15.94
CA CYS A 189 -3.28 -3.48 15.10
C CYS A 189 -2.89 -3.52 13.63
N ILE A 190 -3.70 -4.18 12.82
CA ILE A 190 -3.55 -4.29 11.38
C ILE A 190 -4.85 -3.80 10.75
N VAL A 191 -4.76 -3.04 9.65
CA VAL A 191 -5.92 -2.62 8.90
C VAL A 191 -5.76 -2.93 7.42
N ARG A 192 -6.72 -3.67 6.85
CA ARG A 192 -6.81 -4.04 5.43
C ARG A 192 -7.88 -3.22 4.73
N PHE A 193 -7.58 -2.76 3.55
CA PHE A 193 -8.54 -2.19 2.61
C PHE A 193 -8.11 -2.42 1.18
N GLY A 194 -9.04 -2.23 0.25
CA GLY A 194 -8.81 -2.40 -1.18
C GLY A 194 -8.12 -1.20 -1.83
N ASN A 195 -8.50 -0.88 -3.06
CA ASN A 195 -7.91 0.23 -3.78
C ASN A 195 -8.46 1.57 -3.28
N VAL A 196 -7.62 2.59 -3.28
CA VAL A 196 -8.04 3.96 -3.00
C VAL A 196 -7.98 4.80 -4.27
N LEU A 197 -9.05 5.56 -4.54
CA LEU A 197 -9.16 6.39 -5.74
C LEU A 197 -8.10 7.51 -5.72
N GLY A 198 -7.52 7.77 -6.89
CA GLY A 198 -6.55 8.86 -7.05
C GLY A 198 -5.19 8.64 -6.39
N SER A 199 -4.89 7.45 -5.84
CA SER A 199 -3.57 7.17 -5.28
C SER A 199 -2.50 7.12 -6.38
N SER A 200 -1.27 7.53 -6.04
CA SER A 200 -0.14 7.58 -6.96
C SER A 200 0.07 6.25 -7.68
N GLY A 201 0.19 6.29 -9.02
CA GLY A 201 0.38 5.10 -9.86
C GLY A 201 -0.83 4.17 -9.92
N SER A 202 -2.03 4.61 -9.52
CA SER A 202 -3.27 3.84 -9.64
C SER A 202 -3.94 4.06 -11.00
N VAL A 203 -5.02 3.30 -11.24
CA VAL A 203 -5.74 3.29 -12.51
C VAL A 203 -6.38 4.63 -12.89
N VAL A 204 -6.85 5.41 -11.90
CA VAL A 204 -7.55 6.69 -12.17
C VAL A 204 -6.60 7.76 -12.72
N PRO A 205 -5.44 8.05 -12.13
CA PRO A 205 -4.45 8.92 -12.74
C PRO A 205 -4.01 8.47 -14.14
N LEU A 206 -3.80 7.16 -14.34
CA LEU A 206 -3.44 6.60 -15.64
C LEU A 206 -4.52 6.89 -16.70
N PHE A 207 -5.78 6.61 -16.38
CA PHE A 207 -6.89 6.86 -17.31
C PHE A 207 -7.03 8.35 -17.63
N ARG A 208 -6.86 9.22 -16.62
CA ARG A 208 -6.89 10.67 -16.84
C ARG A 208 -5.82 11.10 -17.85
N GLU A 209 -4.58 10.67 -17.66
CA GLU A 209 -3.48 10.96 -18.57
C GLU A 209 -3.75 10.42 -19.99
N GLN A 210 -4.25 9.19 -20.11
CA GLN A 210 -4.58 8.59 -21.40
C GLN A 210 -5.72 9.35 -22.11
N ILE A 211 -6.75 9.78 -21.38
CA ILE A 211 -7.84 10.57 -21.91
C ILE A 211 -7.34 11.95 -22.37
N GLU A 212 -6.52 12.62 -21.58
CA GLU A 212 -5.91 13.92 -21.93
C GLU A 212 -5.03 13.84 -23.19
N CYS A 213 -4.42 12.68 -23.43
CA CYS A 213 -3.62 12.39 -24.62
C CYS A 213 -4.46 11.95 -25.84
N GLY A 214 -5.80 11.82 -25.72
CA GLY A 214 -6.68 11.38 -26.81
C GLY A 214 -6.83 9.85 -26.92
N GLY A 215 -6.42 9.10 -25.91
CA GLY A 215 -6.58 7.65 -25.84
C GLY A 215 -5.48 6.84 -26.58
N PRO A 216 -5.66 5.53 -26.71
CA PRO A 216 -6.72 4.71 -26.10
C PRO A 216 -6.58 4.58 -24.58
N VAL A 217 -7.67 4.29 -23.87
CA VAL A 217 -7.66 3.92 -22.46
C VAL A 217 -7.38 2.43 -22.35
N THR A 218 -6.33 2.04 -21.62
CA THR A 218 -5.90 0.64 -21.52
C THR A 218 -6.45 -0.05 -20.27
N VAL A 219 -7.14 -1.19 -20.46
CA VAL A 219 -7.70 -2.03 -19.41
C VAL A 219 -7.09 -3.43 -19.51
N THR A 220 -6.71 -4.03 -18.39
CA THR A 220 -6.03 -5.33 -18.39
C THR A 220 -6.95 -6.48 -18.78
N HIS A 221 -8.22 -6.47 -18.40
CA HIS A 221 -9.19 -7.49 -18.79
C HIS A 221 -10.63 -6.96 -18.65
N PRO A 222 -11.59 -7.38 -19.52
CA PRO A 222 -12.98 -6.91 -19.46
C PRO A 222 -13.67 -7.14 -18.11
N ASP A 223 -13.36 -8.24 -17.44
CA ASP A 223 -14.01 -8.65 -16.19
C ASP A 223 -13.22 -8.32 -14.93
N VAL A 224 -12.07 -7.65 -15.06
CA VAL A 224 -11.30 -7.27 -13.87
C VAL A 224 -12.08 -6.30 -13.01
N SER A 225 -12.20 -6.63 -11.73
CA SER A 225 -12.89 -5.78 -10.75
C SER A 225 -12.02 -5.51 -9.53
N ARG A 226 -12.27 -4.35 -8.90
CA ARG A 226 -11.58 -3.92 -7.68
C ARG A 226 -12.57 -3.24 -6.75
N TYR A 227 -12.28 -3.35 -5.46
CA TYR A 227 -12.95 -2.56 -4.46
C TYR A 227 -12.31 -1.18 -4.38
N PHE A 228 -13.13 -0.15 -4.25
CA PHE A 228 -12.65 1.23 -4.17
C PHE A 228 -13.22 1.99 -2.99
N MET A 229 -12.41 2.88 -2.46
CA MET A 229 -12.74 3.83 -1.42
C MET A 229 -12.03 5.15 -1.70
N SER A 230 -12.54 6.29 -1.20
CA SER A 230 -11.76 7.53 -1.27
C SER A 230 -10.55 7.46 -0.33
N ILE A 231 -9.49 8.23 -0.65
CA ILE A 231 -8.29 8.29 0.21
C ILE A 231 -8.67 8.86 1.57
N THR A 232 -9.53 9.87 1.59
CA THR A 232 -10.00 10.55 2.80
C THR A 232 -10.76 9.61 3.72
N GLU A 233 -11.70 8.83 3.17
CA GLU A 233 -12.47 7.84 3.93
C GLU A 233 -11.56 6.73 4.47
N ALA A 234 -10.66 6.18 3.63
CA ALA A 234 -9.73 5.14 4.05
C ALA A 234 -8.82 5.61 5.21
N ALA A 235 -8.23 6.80 5.10
CA ALA A 235 -7.39 7.35 6.15
C ALA A 235 -8.16 7.58 7.45
N GLN A 236 -9.38 8.12 7.37
CA GLN A 236 -10.25 8.33 8.52
C GLN A 236 -10.56 7.01 9.25
N LEU A 237 -10.89 5.95 8.52
CA LEU A 237 -11.16 4.65 9.12
C LEU A 237 -9.90 4.01 9.72
N VAL A 238 -8.74 4.17 9.06
CA VAL A 238 -7.44 3.74 9.59
C VAL A 238 -7.13 4.40 10.94
N LEU A 239 -7.37 5.69 11.08
CA LEU A 239 -7.13 6.41 12.35
C LEU A 239 -7.97 5.84 13.49
N GLN A 240 -9.20 5.43 13.23
CA GLN A 240 -10.11 4.89 14.23
C GLN A 240 -9.74 3.47 14.68
N THR A 241 -9.13 2.66 13.79
CA THR A 241 -8.75 1.27 14.14
C THR A 241 -7.75 1.19 15.28
N GLY A 242 -6.88 2.19 15.42
CA GLY A 242 -5.92 2.27 16.52
C GLY A 242 -6.57 2.24 17.90
N ALA A 243 -7.74 2.82 18.05
CA ALA A 243 -8.51 2.86 19.29
C ALA A 243 -9.29 1.56 19.58
N MET A 244 -9.63 0.82 18.53
CA MET A 244 -10.54 -0.33 18.61
C MET A 244 -9.83 -1.64 18.91
N GLY A 245 -8.52 -1.70 18.69
CA GLY A 245 -7.74 -2.92 18.87
C GLY A 245 -7.52 -3.31 20.31
N THR A 246 -7.44 -4.61 20.54
CA THR A 246 -7.06 -5.22 21.83
C THR A 246 -5.66 -5.82 21.79
N GLY A 247 -5.08 -5.97 20.60
CA GLY A 247 -3.76 -6.52 20.30
C GLY A 247 -3.80 -7.68 19.33
N GLY A 248 -3.11 -7.55 18.17
CA GLY A 248 -3.08 -8.57 17.12
C GLY A 248 -4.31 -8.58 16.21
N ASP A 249 -5.23 -7.65 16.39
CA ASP A 249 -6.47 -7.57 15.61
C ASP A 249 -6.18 -7.22 14.14
N VAL A 250 -6.87 -7.93 13.23
CA VAL A 250 -6.90 -7.60 11.81
C VAL A 250 -8.25 -6.98 11.49
N PHE A 251 -8.24 -5.67 11.29
CA PHE A 251 -9.41 -4.94 10.84
C PHE A 251 -9.50 -4.92 9.33
N VAL A 252 -10.73 -4.99 8.81
CA VAL A 252 -11.04 -4.91 7.39
C VAL A 252 -12.06 -3.81 7.18
N LEU A 253 -11.75 -2.88 6.30
CA LEU A 253 -12.68 -1.80 5.96
C LEU A 253 -13.76 -2.31 4.99
N ASP A 254 -15.00 -1.90 5.23
CA ASP A 254 -16.10 -2.18 4.30
C ASP A 254 -15.92 -1.32 3.04
N MET A 255 -15.56 -1.98 1.96
CA MET A 255 -15.29 -1.35 0.67
C MET A 255 -16.54 -1.22 -0.21
N GLY A 256 -17.71 -1.70 0.25
CA GLY A 256 -18.92 -1.78 -0.57
C GLY A 256 -18.78 -2.80 -1.72
N GLU A 257 -19.47 -2.53 -2.82
CA GLU A 257 -19.50 -3.43 -3.98
C GLU A 257 -18.24 -3.24 -4.87
N PRO A 258 -17.74 -4.33 -5.49
CA PRO A 258 -16.62 -4.25 -6.41
C PRO A 258 -17.02 -3.56 -7.72
N VAL A 259 -16.15 -2.70 -8.23
CA VAL A 259 -16.35 -1.96 -9.48
C VAL A 259 -15.52 -2.60 -10.60
N ARG A 260 -16.13 -2.88 -11.75
CA ARG A 260 -15.40 -3.33 -12.94
C ARG A 260 -14.57 -2.18 -13.49
N ILE A 261 -13.30 -2.45 -13.77
CA ILE A 261 -12.36 -1.41 -14.24
C ILE A 261 -12.78 -0.84 -15.60
N VAL A 262 -13.37 -1.66 -16.47
CA VAL A 262 -13.90 -1.20 -17.76
C VAL A 262 -15.06 -0.22 -17.57
N ASP A 263 -15.91 -0.40 -16.56
CA ASP A 263 -17.03 0.53 -16.30
C ASP A 263 -16.53 1.84 -15.70
N LEU A 264 -15.47 1.79 -14.87
CA LEU A 264 -14.76 2.98 -14.39
C LEU A 264 -14.16 3.76 -15.58
N ALA A 265 -13.49 3.08 -16.51
CA ALA A 265 -12.93 3.69 -17.73
C ALA A 265 -14.02 4.38 -18.56
N ARG A 266 -15.13 3.69 -18.82
CA ARG A 266 -16.29 4.25 -19.55
C ARG A 266 -16.86 5.49 -18.88
N ARG A 267 -17.00 5.45 -17.55
CA ARG A 267 -17.51 6.60 -16.78
C ARG A 267 -16.58 7.80 -16.89
N MET A 268 -15.27 7.58 -16.75
CA MET A 268 -14.27 8.64 -16.85
C MET A 268 -14.21 9.26 -18.25
N ILE A 269 -14.26 8.47 -19.32
CA ILE A 269 -14.31 8.96 -20.70
C ILE A 269 -15.53 9.88 -20.91
N ARG A 270 -16.73 9.43 -20.51
CA ARG A 270 -17.97 10.21 -20.61
C ARG A 270 -17.93 11.52 -19.81
N LEU A 271 -17.43 11.45 -18.56
CA LEU A 271 -17.31 12.63 -17.70
C LEU A 271 -16.28 13.64 -18.22
N SER A 272 -15.36 13.20 -19.08
CA SER A 272 -14.40 14.05 -19.75
C SER A 272 -14.93 14.63 -21.07
N GLY A 273 -16.20 14.33 -21.43
CA GLY A 273 -16.87 14.89 -22.61
C GLY A 273 -16.63 14.12 -23.91
N TYR A 274 -16.08 12.90 -23.83
CA TYR A 274 -15.81 12.03 -24.98
C TYR A 274 -16.87 10.94 -25.14
N GLU A 275 -17.04 10.45 -26.36
CA GLU A 275 -17.90 9.31 -26.69
C GLU A 275 -17.11 8.00 -26.77
N LEU A 276 -17.78 6.87 -26.49
CA LEU A 276 -17.20 5.52 -26.50
C LEU A 276 -17.47 4.75 -27.81
N GLU A 277 -18.51 5.15 -28.54
CA GLU A 277 -18.93 4.55 -29.81
C GLU A 277 -19.43 5.67 -30.70
N GLY A 278 -18.75 5.91 -31.81
CA GLY A 278 -19.09 6.90 -32.81
C GLY A 278 -18.34 6.60 -34.11
N ASP A 279 -18.69 7.31 -35.19
CA ASP A 279 -17.90 7.23 -36.42
C ASP A 279 -16.45 7.54 -36.11
N ALA A 280 -15.54 6.64 -36.50
CA ALA A 280 -14.08 6.75 -36.30
C ALA A 280 -13.45 8.05 -36.87
N LEU A 281 -14.25 8.92 -37.44
CA LEU A 281 -13.91 10.24 -37.97
C LEU A 281 -14.33 11.40 -37.04
N ALA A 282 -15.05 11.13 -35.92
CA ALA A 282 -15.39 12.15 -34.96
C ALA A 282 -14.17 12.41 -34.05
N SER A 283 -13.78 13.68 -33.91
CA SER A 283 -12.65 14.14 -33.08
C SER A 283 -12.84 13.88 -31.56
N ASP A 284 -13.99 13.37 -31.17
CA ASP A 284 -14.42 13.27 -29.77
C ASP A 284 -14.61 11.82 -29.29
N HIS A 285 -13.91 10.86 -29.93
CA HIS A 285 -13.98 9.42 -29.63
C HIS A 285 -12.71 8.94 -28.93
N ILE A 286 -12.87 8.12 -27.87
CA ILE A 286 -11.77 7.43 -27.19
C ILE A 286 -12.08 5.95 -27.07
N ASP A 287 -11.18 5.11 -27.58
CA ASP A 287 -11.25 3.64 -27.52
C ASP A 287 -10.77 3.10 -26.18
N ILE A 288 -11.30 1.91 -25.81
CA ILE A 288 -10.78 1.10 -24.72
C ILE A 288 -10.05 -0.11 -25.31
N GLU A 289 -8.75 -0.23 -25.01
CA GLU A 289 -7.90 -1.34 -25.42
C GLU A 289 -7.70 -2.34 -24.27
N PHE A 290 -7.87 -3.65 -24.55
CA PHE A 290 -7.60 -4.72 -23.60
C PHE A 290 -6.20 -5.29 -23.80
N ILE A 291 -5.31 -5.07 -22.80
CA ILE A 291 -3.87 -5.36 -22.92
C ILE A 291 -3.44 -6.69 -22.26
N GLY A 292 -4.37 -7.45 -21.65
CA GLY A 292 -4.07 -8.66 -20.88
C GLY A 292 -3.71 -8.38 -19.41
N LEU A 293 -3.92 -9.41 -18.57
CA LEU A 293 -3.56 -9.33 -17.14
C LEU A 293 -2.04 -9.24 -16.98
N ARG A 294 -1.59 -8.43 -16.05
CA ARG A 294 -0.17 -8.27 -15.70
C ARG A 294 0.30 -9.43 -14.79
N PRO A 295 1.63 -9.70 -14.72
CA PRO A 295 2.15 -10.69 -13.79
C PRO A 295 1.67 -10.47 -12.36
N GLY A 296 1.13 -11.51 -11.72
CA GLY A 296 0.61 -11.46 -10.36
C GLY A 296 -0.71 -10.71 -10.17
N GLU A 297 -1.35 -10.24 -11.25
CA GLU A 297 -2.66 -9.57 -11.19
C GLU A 297 -3.79 -10.59 -11.12
N LYS A 298 -4.68 -10.44 -10.11
CA LYS A 298 -5.92 -11.21 -9.98
C LYS A 298 -7.04 -10.60 -10.83
N LEU A 299 -7.94 -11.45 -11.35
CA LEU A 299 -9.17 -10.98 -11.99
C LEU A 299 -10.08 -10.28 -10.98
N HIS A 300 -10.27 -10.89 -9.82
CA HIS A 300 -11.04 -10.34 -8.70
C HIS A 300 -10.21 -10.40 -7.43
N GLU A 301 -10.24 -9.34 -6.62
CA GLU A 301 -9.60 -9.31 -5.30
C GLU A 301 -10.58 -9.79 -4.23
N GLU A 302 -10.06 -10.32 -3.14
CA GLU A 302 -10.81 -10.81 -2.00
C GLU A 302 -10.50 -9.95 -0.77
N LEU A 303 -11.53 -9.53 -0.03
CA LEU A 303 -11.32 -8.74 1.20
C LEU A 303 -11.07 -9.62 2.42
N LEU A 304 -11.58 -10.87 2.41
CA LEU A 304 -11.64 -11.75 3.57
C LEU A 304 -11.31 -13.20 3.20
N LEU A 305 -10.71 -13.93 4.14
CA LEU A 305 -10.62 -15.39 4.12
C LEU A 305 -11.89 -15.98 4.74
N GLY A 306 -12.83 -16.44 3.89
CA GLY A 306 -14.06 -17.11 4.38
C GLY A 306 -15.11 -16.16 4.95
N THR A 307 -16.00 -16.71 5.82
CA THR A 307 -17.16 -16.01 6.39
C THR A 307 -16.94 -15.55 7.84
N SER A 308 -15.77 -15.78 8.44
CA SER A 308 -15.49 -15.46 9.84
C SER A 308 -15.10 -13.98 10.00
N VAL A 309 -16.12 -13.13 10.04
CA VAL A 309 -15.99 -11.71 10.30
C VAL A 309 -16.91 -11.32 11.44
N ALA A 310 -16.36 -10.66 12.43
CA ALA A 310 -17.15 -10.06 13.51
C ALA A 310 -17.34 -8.57 13.23
N GLY A 311 -18.57 -8.07 13.45
CA GLY A 311 -18.82 -6.64 13.47
C GLY A 311 -18.06 -5.98 14.62
N THR A 312 -17.78 -4.68 14.49
CA THR A 312 -17.19 -3.85 15.54
C THR A 312 -18.17 -2.77 15.99
N GLY A 313 -17.75 -1.89 16.89
CA GLY A 313 -18.53 -0.70 17.24
C GLY A 313 -18.65 0.33 16.12
N HIS A 314 -17.98 0.12 15.00
CA HIS A 314 -18.02 1.00 13.81
C HIS A 314 -18.61 0.27 12.61
N PRO A 315 -19.64 0.81 11.92
CA PRO A 315 -20.34 0.09 10.85
C PRO A 315 -19.46 -0.26 9.63
N MET A 316 -18.41 0.54 9.39
CA MET A 316 -17.50 0.36 8.23
C MET A 316 -16.21 -0.38 8.59
N ILE A 317 -16.05 -0.85 9.83
CA ILE A 317 -14.85 -1.56 10.27
C ILE A 317 -15.26 -2.92 10.83
N MET A 318 -14.80 -3.97 10.20
CA MET A 318 -15.00 -5.35 10.61
C MET A 318 -13.71 -5.91 11.21
N ARG A 319 -13.81 -6.95 12.04
CA ARG A 319 -12.67 -7.71 12.56
C ARG A 319 -12.64 -9.05 11.88
N ALA A 320 -11.52 -9.40 11.23
CA ALA A 320 -11.29 -10.70 10.64
C ALA A 320 -10.63 -11.65 11.66
N GLU A 321 -11.05 -12.91 11.66
CA GLU A 321 -10.35 -13.99 12.32
C GLU A 321 -9.30 -14.54 11.34
N GLU A 322 -8.03 -14.39 11.68
CA GLU A 322 -6.91 -14.78 10.83
C GLU A 322 -5.96 -15.72 11.55
N ASP A 323 -5.40 -16.67 10.81
CA ASP A 323 -4.34 -17.51 11.31
C ASP A 323 -3.13 -16.66 11.73
N SER A 324 -2.53 -17.01 12.85
CA SER A 324 -1.28 -16.41 13.35
C SER A 324 -0.24 -17.50 13.57
N LEU A 325 1.01 -17.11 13.68
CA LEU A 325 2.14 -18.00 13.98
C LEU A 325 2.79 -17.58 15.30
N ASP A 326 3.36 -18.55 15.98
CA ASP A 326 4.13 -18.28 17.19
C ASP A 326 5.30 -17.33 16.91
N PHE A 327 5.55 -16.40 17.82
CA PHE A 327 6.59 -15.39 17.66
C PHE A 327 7.98 -15.99 17.39
N ASP A 328 8.37 -17.05 18.09
CA ASP A 328 9.70 -17.68 17.92
C ASP A 328 9.87 -18.26 16.51
N VAL A 329 8.80 -18.81 15.93
CA VAL A 329 8.78 -19.28 14.55
C VAL A 329 8.94 -18.12 13.58
N LEU A 330 8.23 -17.02 13.83
CA LEU A 330 8.30 -15.82 12.99
C LEU A 330 9.66 -15.13 13.07
N GLU A 331 10.29 -15.08 14.23
CA GLU A 331 11.62 -14.49 14.40
C GLU A 331 12.66 -15.23 13.53
N VAL A 332 12.66 -16.55 13.58
CA VAL A 332 13.56 -17.39 12.76
C VAL A 332 13.24 -17.23 11.26
N ALA A 333 11.96 -17.26 10.89
CA ALA A 333 11.54 -17.13 9.50
C ALA A 333 11.87 -15.74 8.94
N THR A 334 11.69 -14.68 9.74
CA THR A 334 12.02 -13.29 9.36
C THR A 334 13.51 -13.13 9.15
N ALA A 335 14.35 -13.64 10.06
CA ALA A 335 15.80 -13.60 9.91
C ALA A 335 16.27 -14.32 8.63
N ALA A 336 15.71 -15.50 8.34
CA ALA A 336 16.01 -16.25 7.12
C ALA A 336 15.57 -15.49 5.86
N LEU A 337 14.42 -14.82 5.91
CA LEU A 337 13.89 -14.04 4.79
C LEU A 337 14.74 -12.79 4.51
N ILE A 338 15.17 -12.08 5.55
CA ILE A 338 16.07 -10.92 5.45
C ILE A 338 17.42 -11.36 4.86
N GLU A 339 17.97 -12.49 5.31
CA GLU A 339 19.22 -13.05 4.77
C GLU A 339 19.08 -13.44 3.29
N ALA A 340 17.95 -14.05 2.91
CA ALA A 340 17.68 -14.40 1.51
C ALA A 340 17.57 -13.14 0.63
N CYS A 341 16.94 -12.07 1.12
CA CYS A 341 16.87 -10.77 0.43
C CYS A 341 18.27 -10.16 0.25
N ALA A 342 19.10 -10.16 1.29
CA ALA A 342 20.47 -9.65 1.24
C ALA A 342 21.34 -10.41 0.22
N LYS A 343 21.08 -11.71 0.02
CA LYS A 343 21.74 -12.57 -0.97
C LYS A 343 21.13 -12.48 -2.36
N LEU A 344 20.08 -11.71 -2.54
CA LEU A 344 19.28 -11.62 -3.78
C LEU A 344 18.82 -13.03 -4.24
N ASP A 345 18.43 -13.91 -3.29
CA ASP A 345 18.02 -15.28 -3.58
C ASP A 345 16.49 -15.38 -3.68
N CYS A 346 15.96 -15.12 -4.88
CA CYS A 346 14.52 -15.12 -5.13
C CYS A 346 13.87 -16.49 -4.92
N ASP A 347 14.59 -17.59 -5.10
CA ASP A 347 14.05 -18.94 -4.85
C ASP A 347 13.90 -19.20 -3.36
N ALA A 348 14.89 -18.82 -2.55
CA ALA A 348 14.82 -18.92 -1.10
C ALA A 348 13.70 -17.99 -0.56
N ILE A 349 13.63 -16.74 -1.02
CA ILE A 349 12.56 -15.79 -0.66
C ILE A 349 11.19 -16.41 -0.92
N THR A 350 10.95 -16.88 -2.14
CA THR A 350 9.65 -17.46 -2.52
C THR A 350 9.31 -18.71 -1.73
N LYS A 351 10.31 -19.57 -1.48
CA LYS A 351 10.13 -20.78 -0.67
C LYS A 351 9.73 -20.45 0.77
N ILE A 352 10.37 -19.44 1.38
CA ILE A 352 10.05 -19.00 2.75
C ILE A 352 8.62 -18.42 2.75
N LEU A 353 8.29 -17.51 1.86
CA LEU A 353 6.94 -16.94 1.78
C LEU A 353 5.89 -18.03 1.59
N ARG A 354 6.11 -19.02 0.71
CA ARG A 354 5.19 -20.14 0.49
C ARG A 354 4.99 -21.01 1.74
N ASN A 355 6.03 -21.18 2.55
CA ASN A 355 5.96 -22.01 3.76
C ASN A 355 5.13 -21.35 4.87
N TYR A 356 5.16 -20.03 4.97
CA TYR A 356 4.57 -19.29 6.09
C TYR A 356 3.34 -18.49 5.75
N VAL A 357 3.11 -18.17 4.47
CA VAL A 357 1.96 -17.41 4.02
C VAL A 357 0.92 -18.35 3.42
N SER A 358 -0.12 -18.61 4.19
CA SER A 358 -1.22 -19.48 3.76
C SER A 358 -1.90 -18.96 2.48
N GLY A 359 -2.15 -19.86 1.55
CA GLY A 359 -2.80 -19.54 0.28
C GLY A 359 -1.91 -18.79 -0.73
N PHE A 360 -0.61 -18.59 -0.43
CA PHE A 360 0.31 -18.04 -1.41
C PHE A 360 0.70 -19.11 -2.44
N ASP A 361 0.19 -18.93 -3.65
CA ASP A 361 0.55 -19.74 -4.82
C ASP A 361 1.41 -18.89 -5.76
N ALA A 362 2.73 -19.01 -5.58
CA ALA A 362 3.67 -18.32 -6.45
C ALA A 362 3.73 -19.01 -7.80
N HIS A 363 3.47 -18.27 -8.87
CA HIS A 363 3.77 -18.74 -10.21
C HIS A 363 5.24 -19.16 -10.32
N GLU A 364 5.53 -20.20 -11.11
CA GLU A 364 6.90 -20.72 -11.30
C GLU A 364 7.82 -19.71 -12.00
N ILE A 365 7.25 -18.71 -12.68
CA ILE A 365 8.00 -17.73 -13.46
C ILE A 365 8.45 -16.60 -12.55
N ARG A 366 9.75 -16.41 -12.47
CA ARG A 366 10.39 -15.28 -11.76
C ARG A 366 10.58 -14.14 -12.74
N HIS A 367 10.12 -12.96 -12.35
CA HIS A 367 10.26 -11.74 -13.16
C HIS A 367 11.36 -10.80 -12.66
N ASP A 368 12.04 -11.11 -11.54
CA ASP A 368 13.11 -10.26 -10.98
C ASP A 368 14.26 -10.09 -11.97
N PHE A 369 14.53 -8.86 -12.34
CA PHE A 369 15.52 -8.54 -13.38
C PHE A 369 16.95 -8.91 -12.97
N VAL A 370 17.32 -8.76 -11.70
CA VAL A 370 18.67 -9.09 -11.20
C VAL A 370 18.84 -10.59 -11.19
N TRP A 371 17.86 -11.32 -10.67
CA TRP A 371 17.85 -12.78 -10.63
C TRP A 371 17.97 -13.40 -12.02
N LEU A 372 17.19 -12.90 -12.97
CA LEU A 372 17.23 -13.35 -14.38
C LEU A 372 18.60 -13.12 -15.01
N LYS A 373 19.22 -11.95 -14.78
CA LYS A 373 20.55 -11.60 -15.33
C LYS A 373 21.68 -12.42 -14.73
N GLN A 374 21.59 -12.80 -13.46
CA GLN A 374 22.59 -13.65 -12.81
C GLN A 374 22.60 -15.09 -13.31
N GLY A 375 21.67 -15.45 -14.20
CA GLY A 375 21.63 -16.75 -14.85
C GLY A 375 21.27 -17.92 -13.91
N ARG A 376 20.75 -17.64 -12.73
CA ARG A 376 20.32 -18.62 -11.73
C ARG A 376 19.01 -19.33 -12.12
N VAL A 377 18.42 -18.96 -13.23
CA VAL A 377 17.18 -19.54 -13.77
C VAL A 377 17.50 -20.73 -14.68
N GLY A 378 16.85 -21.86 -14.48
CA GLY A 378 16.94 -23.03 -15.36
C GLY A 378 16.56 -22.72 -16.80
N LYS A 379 17.07 -23.51 -17.77
CA LYS A 379 16.91 -23.29 -19.21
C LYS A 379 15.46 -23.01 -19.69
N ARG A 380 14.46 -23.55 -18.99
CA ARG A 380 13.03 -23.42 -19.34
C ARG A 380 12.47 -22.01 -19.09
N ALA A 381 12.88 -21.34 -18.01
CA ALA A 381 12.43 -19.97 -17.71
C ALA A 381 13.08 -18.92 -18.61
N ARG A 382 14.29 -19.17 -19.15
CA ARG A 382 14.93 -18.30 -20.13
C ARG A 382 14.16 -18.20 -21.46
N GLN A 383 13.50 -19.30 -21.89
CA GLN A 383 12.71 -19.32 -23.12
C GLN A 383 11.41 -18.51 -22.99
N VAL A 384 10.79 -18.48 -21.81
CA VAL A 384 9.56 -17.72 -21.55
C VAL A 384 9.86 -16.24 -21.44
N ALA A 385 10.93 -15.86 -20.74
CA ALA A 385 11.36 -14.45 -20.60
C ALA A 385 11.77 -13.80 -21.94
N GLN A 386 12.20 -14.62 -22.93
CA GLN A 386 12.48 -14.15 -24.28
C GLN A 386 11.24 -14.07 -25.17
N ALA A 387 10.18 -14.83 -24.86
CA ALA A 387 8.92 -14.82 -25.59
C ALA A 387 7.96 -13.71 -25.15
N GLU A 388 8.02 -13.32 -23.89
CA GLU A 388 7.35 -12.11 -23.38
C GLU A 388 8.23 -10.91 -23.72
N ASN A 389 8.05 -10.34 -24.91
CA ASN A 389 8.67 -9.09 -25.33
C ASN A 389 8.52 -8.04 -24.20
N VAL A 390 9.49 -7.96 -23.30
CA VAL A 390 9.70 -6.75 -22.50
C VAL A 390 10.03 -5.69 -23.55
N SER A 391 9.04 -4.90 -23.89
CA SER A 391 9.16 -3.76 -24.78
C SER A 391 10.21 -2.84 -24.17
N ILE A 392 11.46 -3.01 -24.56
CA ILE A 392 12.48 -1.99 -24.33
C ILE A 392 11.98 -0.82 -25.14
N LEU A 393 11.50 0.21 -24.47
CA LEU A 393 11.13 1.48 -25.10
C LEU A 393 12.25 1.82 -26.09
N PRO A 394 11.94 2.05 -27.38
CA PRO A 394 12.95 2.40 -28.34
C PRO A 394 13.63 3.67 -27.83
N VAL A 395 14.93 3.58 -27.55
CA VAL A 395 15.77 4.74 -27.33
C VAL A 395 15.66 5.54 -28.62
N ASN A 396 15.00 6.69 -28.54
CA ASN A 396 14.87 7.61 -29.66
C ASN A 396 16.26 8.15 -29.96
N THR A 397 17.01 7.43 -30.82
CA THR A 397 18.27 7.90 -31.36
C THR A 397 17.92 9.04 -32.29
N GLY A 398 18.13 10.27 -31.77
CA GLY A 398 17.86 11.52 -32.46
C GLY A 398 18.28 11.46 -33.94
N GLN A 399 17.30 11.54 -34.82
CA GLN A 399 17.56 11.92 -36.19
C GLN A 399 17.89 13.41 -36.21
N SER A 400 19.10 13.66 -36.67
CA SER A 400 19.64 14.99 -36.99
C SER A 400 18.68 15.78 -37.86
N VAL A 401 18.28 16.95 -37.37
CA VAL A 401 17.60 17.98 -38.19
C VAL A 401 18.60 18.46 -39.26
N PRO A 402 18.26 18.44 -40.56
CA PRO A 402 19.08 19.08 -41.58
C PRO A 402 19.03 20.58 -41.42
N LYS A 403 20.19 21.21 -41.38
CA LYS A 403 20.35 22.65 -41.53
C LYS A 403 20.02 23.04 -42.97
N THR A 404 19.04 23.88 -43.14
CA THR A 404 18.97 24.90 -44.18
C THR A 404 18.25 26.10 -43.61
#